data_1b2b918dbb51ab6a360037b8e7a69ad7
#
_entry.id   1b2b918dbb51ab6a360037b8e7a69ad7
#
_cell.length_a   1.000
_cell.length_b   1.000
_cell.length_c   1.000
_cell.angle_alpha   90.00
_cell.angle_beta   90.00
_cell.angle_gamma   90.00
#
_symmetry.space_group_name_H-M   'P 1'
#
loop_
_entity.id
_entity.type
_entity.pdbx_description
1 polymer ?
#
loop_
_entity_poly.entity_id
_entity_poly.type
_entity_poly.pdbx_seq_one_letter_code
_entity_poly.pdbx_strand_id
1 'polypeptide(L)'
;MKSKREGRQIPQKIILVTAVFCLVISFIGIIMTGKLKKLFIQYIEDRVAEEADIMAQTAEEKFENEFQELRQIAYILQKEKISVNNVPGLNLAGGKTGVLDIDGKAMSGDEISMAEYPGIRESFRGNESVCYNDNGGILFSVPVYSGENIKYIVYKLYAKSELRDKFALDCCDG
;
A
#
# COMPACT_ATOMS: atom_id res chain seq x y z
N MET A 1 84.74 9.33 -19.20
CA MET A 1 83.56 8.78 -19.92
C MET A 1 82.37 9.68 -19.65
N LYS A 2 81.96 10.54 -20.61
CA LYS A 2 80.78 11.39 -20.51
C LYS A 2 79.60 10.66 -21.20
N SER A 3 78.66 10.15 -20.43
CA SER A 3 77.42 9.58 -20.97
C SER A 3 76.55 10.72 -21.50
N LYS A 4 76.41 10.80 -22.81
CA LYS A 4 75.47 11.68 -23.51
C LYS A 4 74.08 11.17 -23.34
N ARG A 5 73.29 11.79 -22.46
CA ARG A 5 71.83 11.60 -22.42
C ARG A 5 71.22 12.25 -23.66
N GLU A 6 70.95 11.48 -24.69
CA GLU A 6 70.06 11.86 -25.78
C GLU A 6 68.63 12.01 -25.25
N GLY A 7 68.27 13.25 -24.92
CA GLY A 7 66.90 13.61 -24.65
C GLY A 7 66.07 13.45 -25.93
N ARG A 8 65.24 12.37 -26.00
CA ARG A 8 64.31 12.11 -27.09
C ARG A 8 63.25 13.22 -27.07
N GLN A 9 63.46 14.27 -27.88
CA GLN A 9 62.47 15.33 -28.06
C GLN A 9 61.25 14.72 -28.76
N ILE A 10 60.16 14.49 -27.99
CA ILE A 10 58.86 14.12 -28.55
C ILE A 10 58.45 15.31 -29.44
N PRO A 11 58.19 15.12 -30.74
CA PRO A 11 57.82 16.23 -31.61
C PRO A 11 56.52 16.89 -31.08
N GLN A 12 56.55 18.21 -30.94
CA GLN A 12 55.43 19.03 -30.41
C GLN A 12 54.09 18.67 -31.04
N LYS A 13 54.06 18.24 -32.29
CA LYS A 13 52.88 17.79 -33.01
C LYS A 13 52.20 16.56 -32.38
N ILE A 14 52.99 15.61 -31.84
CA ILE A 14 52.45 14.40 -31.17
C ILE A 14 51.79 14.79 -29.85
N ILE A 15 52.38 15.68 -29.07
CA ILE A 15 51.80 16.17 -27.81
C ILE A 15 50.46 16.88 -28.07
N LEU A 16 50.40 17.72 -29.10
CA LEU A 16 49.19 18.45 -29.46
C LEU A 16 48.06 17.49 -29.90
N VAL A 17 48.35 16.50 -30.73
CA VAL A 17 47.37 15.51 -31.19
C VAL A 17 46.82 14.68 -29.99
N THR A 18 47.73 14.26 -29.09
CA THR A 18 47.31 13.49 -27.89
C THR A 18 46.43 14.34 -26.96
N ALA A 19 46.74 15.61 -26.77
CA ALA A 19 45.95 16.53 -25.96
C ALA A 19 44.54 16.73 -26.54
N VAL A 20 44.44 16.95 -27.86
CA VAL A 20 43.12 17.08 -28.53
C VAL A 20 42.32 15.79 -28.41
N PHE A 21 42.92 14.62 -28.57
CA PHE A 21 42.29 13.33 -28.45
C PHE A 21 41.75 13.09 -27.02
N CYS A 22 42.53 13.42 -25.99
CA CYS A 22 42.09 13.36 -24.60
C CYS A 22 40.89 14.29 -24.32
N LEU A 23 40.89 15.51 -24.87
CA LEU A 23 39.75 16.45 -24.72
C LEU A 23 38.47 15.90 -25.35
N VAL A 24 38.56 15.31 -26.56
CA VAL A 24 37.41 14.72 -27.24
C VAL A 24 36.84 13.55 -26.45
N ILE A 25 37.68 12.65 -25.93
CA ILE A 25 37.25 11.53 -25.11
C ILE A 25 36.56 12.02 -23.81
N SER A 26 37.17 13.01 -23.15
CA SER A 26 36.59 13.60 -21.92
C SER A 26 35.23 14.23 -22.19
N PHE A 27 35.07 14.93 -23.29
CA PHE A 27 33.81 15.55 -23.69
C PHE A 27 32.70 14.50 -23.97
N ILE A 28 33.06 13.43 -24.70
CA ILE A 28 32.16 12.30 -24.95
C ILE A 28 31.76 11.63 -23.62
N GLY A 29 32.71 11.43 -22.70
CA GLY A 29 32.46 10.86 -21.38
C GLY A 29 31.48 11.67 -20.56
N ILE A 30 31.57 13.00 -20.56
CA ILE A 30 30.66 13.89 -19.85
C ILE A 30 29.21 13.78 -20.42
N ILE A 31 29.10 13.78 -21.76
CA ILE A 31 27.79 13.66 -22.42
C ILE A 31 27.14 12.30 -22.13
N MET A 32 27.93 11.22 -22.21
CA MET A 32 27.44 9.85 -21.93
C MET A 32 27.01 9.70 -20.49
N THR A 33 27.78 10.23 -19.53
CA THR A 33 27.42 10.19 -18.11
C THR A 33 26.12 10.93 -17.83
N GLY A 34 25.92 12.10 -18.45
CA GLY A 34 24.68 12.86 -18.31
C GLY A 34 23.45 12.12 -18.86
N LYS A 35 23.58 11.48 -20.02
CA LYS A 35 22.51 10.66 -20.62
C LYS A 35 22.20 9.41 -19.79
N LEU A 36 23.22 8.70 -19.33
CA LEU A 36 23.10 7.53 -18.47
C LEU A 36 22.38 7.86 -17.15
N LYS A 37 22.79 8.96 -16.51
CA LYS A 37 22.11 9.41 -15.27
C LYS A 37 20.63 9.68 -15.49
N LYS A 38 20.28 10.37 -16.59
CA LYS A 38 18.87 10.66 -16.91
C LYS A 38 18.06 9.39 -17.16
N LEU A 39 18.61 8.46 -17.96
CA LEU A 39 17.97 7.17 -18.23
C LEU A 39 17.80 6.33 -16.95
N PHE A 40 18.78 6.33 -16.07
CA PHE A 40 18.74 5.60 -14.82
C PHE A 40 17.69 6.16 -13.86
N ILE A 41 17.60 7.49 -13.74
CA ILE A 41 16.56 8.14 -12.93
C ILE A 41 15.17 7.79 -13.48
N GLN A 42 14.96 7.95 -14.78
CA GLN A 42 13.68 7.62 -15.41
C GLN A 42 13.30 6.15 -15.22
N TYR A 43 14.25 5.22 -15.37
CA TYR A 43 14.02 3.80 -15.12
C TYR A 43 13.60 3.51 -13.67
N ILE A 44 14.23 4.18 -12.68
CA ILE A 44 13.84 4.02 -11.27
C ILE A 44 12.44 4.61 -11.03
N GLU A 45 12.16 5.81 -11.57
CA GLU A 45 10.85 6.44 -11.43
C GLU A 45 9.73 5.56 -12.02
N ASP A 46 9.93 5.04 -13.23
CA ASP A 46 8.96 4.16 -13.89
C ASP A 46 8.74 2.87 -13.08
N ARG A 47 9.81 2.29 -12.55
CA ARG A 47 9.72 1.06 -11.76
C ARG A 47 9.04 1.26 -10.41
N VAL A 48 9.35 2.36 -9.71
CA VAL A 48 8.68 2.71 -8.44
C VAL A 48 7.19 2.97 -8.67
N ALA A 49 6.83 3.63 -9.77
CA ALA A 49 5.42 3.85 -10.12
C ALA A 49 4.69 2.54 -10.40
N GLU A 50 5.30 1.62 -11.15
CA GLU A 50 4.73 0.29 -11.44
C GLU A 50 4.55 -0.54 -10.16
N GLU A 51 5.56 -0.57 -9.28
CA GLU A 51 5.47 -1.27 -8.00
C GLU A 51 4.37 -0.67 -7.10
N ALA A 52 4.25 0.66 -7.05
CA ALA A 52 3.21 1.34 -6.30
C ALA A 52 1.80 1.01 -6.82
N ASP A 53 1.62 0.90 -8.14
CA ASP A 53 0.34 0.53 -8.76
C ASP A 53 -0.05 -0.91 -8.44
N ILE A 54 0.90 -1.85 -8.53
CA ILE A 54 0.69 -3.25 -8.13
C ILE A 54 0.31 -3.35 -6.65
N MET A 55 0.98 -2.59 -5.78
CA MET A 55 0.65 -2.54 -4.35
C MET A 55 -0.76 -2.00 -4.11
N ALA A 56 -1.15 -0.94 -4.81
CA ALA A 56 -2.49 -0.37 -4.70
C ALA A 56 -3.56 -1.37 -5.12
N GLN A 57 -3.38 -2.05 -6.27
CA GLN A 57 -4.30 -3.09 -6.74
C GLN A 57 -4.41 -4.25 -5.73
N THR A 58 -3.28 -4.72 -5.22
CA THR A 58 -3.28 -5.81 -4.22
C THR A 58 -4.00 -5.41 -2.93
N ALA A 59 -3.84 -4.16 -2.49
CA ALA A 59 -4.55 -3.64 -1.33
C ALA A 59 -6.05 -3.53 -1.59
N GLU A 60 -6.46 -3.06 -2.76
CA GLU A 60 -7.86 -2.97 -3.19
C GLU A 60 -8.53 -4.36 -3.23
N GLU A 61 -7.88 -5.37 -3.81
CA GLU A 61 -8.37 -6.76 -3.81
C GLU A 61 -8.53 -7.32 -2.40
N LYS A 62 -7.57 -7.06 -1.51
CA LYS A 62 -7.65 -7.51 -0.11
C LYS A 62 -8.79 -6.81 0.63
N PHE A 63 -9.01 -5.52 0.40
CA PHE A 63 -10.12 -4.78 1.00
C PHE A 63 -11.47 -5.27 0.49
N GLU A 64 -11.58 -5.53 -0.82
CA GLU A 64 -12.80 -6.09 -1.41
C GLU A 64 -13.14 -7.47 -0.82
N ASN A 65 -12.13 -8.31 -0.59
CA ASN A 65 -12.33 -9.60 0.07
C ASN A 65 -12.90 -9.44 1.49
N GLU A 66 -12.40 -8.47 2.28
CA GLU A 66 -12.93 -8.18 3.61
C GLU A 66 -14.39 -7.70 3.54
N PHE A 67 -14.71 -6.83 2.59
CA PHE A 67 -16.10 -6.41 2.36
C PHE A 67 -16.99 -7.57 1.94
N GLN A 68 -16.54 -8.48 1.10
CA GLN A 68 -17.30 -9.66 0.70
C GLN A 68 -17.62 -10.56 1.89
N GLU A 69 -16.67 -10.79 2.81
CA GLU A 69 -16.93 -11.53 4.04
C GLU A 69 -17.99 -10.83 4.89
N LEU A 70 -17.90 -9.53 5.08
CA LEU A 70 -18.89 -8.76 5.85
C LEU A 70 -20.26 -8.74 5.17
N ARG A 71 -20.34 -8.63 3.86
CA ARG A 71 -21.60 -8.73 3.08
C ARG A 71 -22.28 -10.08 3.27
N GLN A 72 -21.51 -11.17 3.34
CA GLN A 72 -22.07 -12.51 3.62
C GLN A 72 -22.71 -12.56 5.01
N ILE A 73 -22.03 -12.02 6.02
CA ILE A 73 -22.58 -11.93 7.39
C ILE A 73 -23.85 -11.05 7.38
N ALA A 74 -23.78 -9.89 6.73
CA ALA A 74 -24.91 -8.97 6.59
C ALA A 74 -26.12 -9.65 5.93
N TYR A 75 -25.89 -10.42 4.88
CA TYR A 75 -26.92 -11.18 4.19
C TYR A 75 -27.57 -12.25 5.08
N ILE A 76 -26.79 -12.98 5.88
CA ILE A 76 -27.28 -13.97 6.84
C ILE A 76 -28.16 -13.28 7.89
N LEU A 77 -27.68 -12.17 8.46
CA LEU A 77 -28.45 -11.38 9.44
C LEU A 77 -29.75 -10.80 8.87
N GLN A 78 -29.76 -10.48 7.58
CA GLN A 78 -30.94 -9.96 6.90
C GLN A 78 -32.00 -11.05 6.64
N LYS A 79 -31.57 -12.23 6.18
CA LYS A 79 -32.47 -13.32 5.76
C LYS A 79 -32.96 -14.19 6.91
N GLU A 80 -32.06 -14.52 7.80
CA GLU A 80 -32.38 -15.42 8.89
C GLU A 80 -32.75 -14.58 10.12
N LYS A 81 -33.86 -14.88 10.76
CA LYS A 81 -34.22 -14.33 12.08
C LYS A 81 -33.31 -14.91 13.18
N ILE A 82 -32.03 -15.08 12.87
CA ILE A 82 -31.03 -15.59 13.78
C ILE A 82 -30.68 -14.51 14.79
N SER A 83 -30.63 -14.90 16.05
CA SER A 83 -30.08 -14.02 17.09
C SER A 83 -28.62 -13.67 16.72
N VAL A 84 -28.27 -12.40 16.80
CA VAL A 84 -26.91 -11.86 16.49
C VAL A 84 -25.82 -12.68 17.17
N ASN A 85 -26.10 -13.26 18.35
CA ASN A 85 -25.14 -14.09 19.11
C ASN A 85 -24.85 -15.46 18.47
N ASN A 86 -25.66 -15.91 17.51
CA ASN A 86 -25.55 -17.23 16.88
C ASN A 86 -25.18 -17.16 15.39
N VAL A 87 -24.68 -16.03 14.90
CA VAL A 87 -24.28 -15.90 13.50
C VAL A 87 -22.99 -16.69 13.24
N PRO A 88 -23.04 -17.71 12.35
CA PRO A 88 -21.84 -18.39 11.92
C PRO A 88 -20.93 -17.37 11.21
N GLY A 89 -19.68 -17.29 11.61
CA GLY A 89 -18.71 -16.40 10.95
C GLY A 89 -18.34 -15.15 11.71
N LEU A 90 -19.01 -14.81 12.83
CA LEU A 90 -18.54 -13.73 13.71
C LEU A 90 -17.15 -14.01 14.34
N ASN A 91 -16.68 -15.26 14.25
CA ASN A 91 -15.34 -15.67 14.68
C ASN A 91 -14.42 -16.04 13.48
N LEU A 92 -14.63 -15.41 12.33
CA LEU A 92 -13.80 -15.66 11.13
C LEU A 92 -12.33 -15.29 11.38
N ALA A 93 -11.46 -16.02 10.72
CA ALA A 93 -10.01 -15.92 10.86
C ALA A 93 -9.49 -14.49 10.59
N GLY A 94 -8.92 -13.91 11.64
CA GLY A 94 -8.30 -12.60 11.62
C GLY A 94 -9.25 -11.44 11.91
N GLY A 95 -8.80 -10.53 12.76
CA GLY A 95 -9.59 -9.38 13.21
C GLY A 95 -10.72 -9.71 14.19
N LYS A 96 -11.25 -8.67 14.80
CA LYS A 96 -12.41 -8.75 15.71
C LYS A 96 -13.66 -8.35 14.96
N THR A 97 -14.60 -9.28 14.81
CA THR A 97 -15.87 -9.02 14.13
C THR A 97 -16.98 -8.80 15.16
N GLY A 98 -17.88 -7.86 14.88
CA GLY A 98 -19.01 -7.57 15.73
C GLY A 98 -20.19 -6.94 14.98
N VAL A 99 -21.25 -6.69 15.74
CA VAL A 99 -22.51 -6.11 15.24
C VAL A 99 -22.93 -4.99 16.16
N LEU A 100 -23.22 -3.84 15.59
CA LEU A 100 -23.82 -2.69 16.29
C LEU A 100 -25.28 -2.56 15.90
N ASP A 101 -26.09 -2.09 16.85
CA ASP A 101 -27.42 -1.60 16.55
C ASP A 101 -27.39 -0.19 15.91
N ILE A 102 -28.56 0.33 15.58
CA ILE A 102 -28.69 1.65 14.94
C ILE A 102 -28.25 2.82 15.84
N ASP A 103 -28.20 2.61 17.15
CA ASP A 103 -27.73 3.59 18.14
C ASP A 103 -26.20 3.50 18.36
N GLY A 104 -25.53 2.54 17.68
CA GLY A 104 -24.10 2.29 17.79
C GLY A 104 -23.68 1.46 18.99
N LYS A 105 -24.65 0.81 19.67
CA LYS A 105 -24.38 -0.07 20.79
C LYS A 105 -24.01 -1.47 20.29
N ALA A 106 -22.98 -2.07 20.88
CA ALA A 106 -22.56 -3.43 20.54
C ALA A 106 -23.66 -4.44 20.94
N MET A 107 -24.14 -5.16 19.95
CA MET A 107 -25.01 -6.34 20.13
C MET A 107 -24.18 -7.62 20.20
N SER A 108 -23.03 -7.63 19.54
CA SER A 108 -22.03 -8.69 19.59
C SER A 108 -20.66 -8.07 19.27
N GLY A 109 -19.62 -8.65 19.84
CA GLY A 109 -18.25 -8.12 19.71
C GLY A 109 -17.95 -6.98 20.69
N ASP A 110 -16.94 -6.20 20.37
CA ASP A 110 -16.46 -5.09 21.20
C ASP A 110 -17.26 -3.80 20.91
N GLU A 111 -17.35 -2.91 21.87
CA GLU A 111 -17.86 -1.57 21.65
C GLU A 111 -16.89 -0.77 20.77
N ILE A 112 -17.41 -0.11 19.74
CA ILE A 112 -16.64 0.71 18.83
C ILE A 112 -16.86 2.19 19.12
N SER A 113 -15.78 2.89 19.39
CA SER A 113 -15.81 4.34 19.57
C SER A 113 -15.93 5.06 18.23
N MET A 114 -17.07 5.75 18.00
CA MET A 114 -17.24 6.59 16.80
C MET A 114 -16.27 7.80 16.74
N ALA A 115 -15.61 8.13 17.86
CA ALA A 115 -14.58 9.14 17.89
C ALA A 115 -13.25 8.60 17.36
N GLU A 116 -12.94 7.34 17.64
CA GLU A 116 -11.73 6.66 17.16
C GLU A 116 -11.87 6.18 15.71
N TYR A 117 -13.09 5.78 15.31
CA TYR A 117 -13.41 5.29 13.97
C TYR A 117 -14.52 6.11 13.31
N PRO A 118 -14.27 7.35 12.92
CA PRO A 118 -15.31 8.25 12.41
C PRO A 118 -15.97 7.77 11.12
N GLY A 119 -15.27 6.96 10.32
CA GLY A 119 -15.79 6.39 9.07
C GLY A 119 -16.97 5.46 9.26
N ILE A 120 -17.15 4.85 10.43
CA ILE A 120 -18.31 3.97 10.71
C ILE A 120 -19.65 4.70 10.53
N ARG A 121 -19.66 6.04 10.65
CA ARG A 121 -20.85 6.86 10.42
C ARG A 121 -21.39 6.75 9.00
N GLU A 122 -20.52 6.44 8.03
CA GLU A 122 -20.95 6.22 6.65
C GLU A 122 -21.80 4.94 6.54
N SER A 123 -21.52 3.93 7.35
CA SER A 123 -22.34 2.71 7.36
C SER A 123 -23.73 2.96 7.97
N PHE A 124 -23.88 3.90 8.90
CA PHE A 124 -25.20 4.36 9.36
C PHE A 124 -25.96 5.19 8.31
N ARG A 125 -25.28 5.63 7.24
CA ARG A 125 -25.90 6.30 6.08
C ARG A 125 -26.17 5.35 4.91
N GLY A 126 -25.81 4.07 5.05
CA GLY A 126 -26.02 3.04 4.05
C GLY A 126 -24.85 2.75 3.14
N ASN A 127 -23.67 3.32 3.42
CA ASN A 127 -22.46 3.09 2.65
C ASN A 127 -21.58 2.05 3.35
N GLU A 128 -20.88 1.23 2.59
CA GLU A 128 -19.75 0.47 3.12
C GLU A 128 -18.62 1.42 3.44
N SER A 129 -17.87 1.14 4.49
CA SER A 129 -16.80 2.03 4.90
C SER A 129 -15.60 1.29 5.45
N VAL A 130 -14.42 1.83 5.14
CA VAL A 130 -13.16 1.49 5.77
C VAL A 130 -12.58 2.74 6.41
N CYS A 131 -12.13 2.63 7.64
CA CYS A 131 -11.46 3.74 8.30
C CYS A 131 -10.29 3.27 9.15
N TYR A 132 -9.29 4.14 9.21
CA TYR A 132 -8.09 3.96 9.99
C TYR A 132 -8.12 4.88 11.21
N ASN A 133 -7.58 4.44 12.34
CA ASN A 133 -7.38 5.28 13.49
C ASN A 133 -5.90 5.58 13.75
N ASP A 134 -5.62 6.61 14.56
CA ASP A 134 -4.25 7.05 14.87
C ASP A 134 -3.41 5.99 15.61
N ASN A 135 -4.06 5.04 16.28
CA ASN A 135 -3.40 3.92 16.94
C ASN A 135 -3.03 2.79 15.96
N GLY A 136 -3.35 2.95 14.67
CA GLY A 136 -2.98 2.06 13.59
C GLY A 136 -3.92 0.87 13.41
N GLY A 137 -5.16 0.93 13.90
CA GLY A 137 -6.19 -0.04 13.62
C GLY A 137 -6.98 0.31 12.36
N ILE A 138 -7.47 -0.71 11.62
CA ILE A 138 -8.37 -0.54 10.47
C ILE A 138 -9.71 -1.18 10.79
N LEU A 139 -10.77 -0.42 10.60
CA LEU A 139 -12.15 -0.87 10.75
C LEU A 139 -12.84 -0.90 9.39
N PHE A 140 -13.36 -2.07 9.03
CA PHE A 140 -14.30 -2.26 7.92
C PHE A 140 -15.70 -2.34 8.46
N SER A 141 -16.67 -1.75 7.79
CA SER A 141 -18.08 -1.81 8.22
C SER A 141 -19.05 -1.82 7.04
N VAL A 142 -20.15 -2.58 7.21
CA VAL A 142 -21.16 -2.82 6.20
C VAL A 142 -22.54 -2.69 6.84
N PRO A 143 -23.51 -1.96 6.24
CA PRO A 143 -24.85 -1.85 6.74
C PRO A 143 -25.65 -3.13 6.49
N VAL A 144 -26.52 -3.49 7.43
CA VAL A 144 -27.50 -4.57 7.33
C VAL A 144 -28.89 -3.97 7.24
N TYR A 145 -29.58 -4.25 6.16
CA TYR A 145 -30.91 -3.71 5.90
C TYR A 145 -32.04 -4.62 6.39
N SER A 146 -33.15 -4.02 6.82
CA SER A 146 -34.43 -4.67 7.01
C SER A 146 -35.48 -3.90 6.20
N GLY A 147 -35.81 -4.41 5.01
CA GLY A 147 -36.54 -3.62 4.02
C GLY A 147 -35.68 -2.47 3.51
N GLU A 148 -36.19 -1.25 3.61
CA GLU A 148 -35.44 -0.02 3.18
C GLU A 148 -34.65 0.63 4.32
N ASN A 149 -34.78 0.14 5.56
CA ASN A 149 -34.11 0.75 6.71
C ASN A 149 -32.88 -0.05 7.14
N ILE A 150 -31.88 0.66 7.61
CA ILE A 150 -30.69 0.05 8.22
C ILE A 150 -31.11 -0.46 9.61
N LYS A 151 -30.82 -1.72 9.90
CA LYS A 151 -31.14 -2.37 11.16
C LYS A 151 -29.93 -2.58 12.05
N TYR A 152 -28.80 -2.95 11.44
CA TYR A 152 -27.53 -3.23 12.11
C TYR A 152 -26.38 -2.74 11.26
N ILE A 153 -25.20 -2.63 11.88
CA ILE A 153 -23.91 -2.47 11.21
C ILE A 153 -23.05 -3.66 11.60
N VAL A 154 -22.57 -4.42 10.63
CA VAL A 154 -21.53 -5.43 10.83
C VAL A 154 -20.19 -4.75 10.64
N TYR A 155 -19.27 -5.00 11.54
CA TYR A 155 -17.91 -4.46 11.44
C TYR A 155 -16.86 -5.56 11.65
N LYS A 156 -15.64 -5.28 11.14
CA LYS A 156 -14.44 -6.07 11.37
C LYS A 156 -13.28 -5.12 11.67
N LEU A 157 -12.67 -5.31 12.82
CA LEU A 157 -11.59 -4.48 13.32
C LEU A 157 -10.30 -5.28 13.35
N TYR A 158 -9.28 -4.77 12.68
CA TYR A 158 -7.91 -5.25 12.74
C TYR A 158 -7.06 -4.32 13.58
N ALA A 159 -6.37 -4.88 14.57
CA ALA A 159 -5.35 -4.13 15.31
C ALA A 159 -4.09 -3.95 14.43
N LYS A 160 -3.28 -2.94 14.73
CA LYS A 160 -2.02 -2.65 14.00
C LYS A 160 -1.10 -3.86 13.87
N SER A 161 -1.01 -4.69 14.91
CA SER A 161 -0.19 -5.92 14.90
C SER A 161 -0.68 -6.96 13.90
N GLU A 162 -2.00 -7.01 13.64
CA GLU A 162 -2.61 -7.97 12.73
C GLU A 162 -2.53 -7.51 11.27
N LEU A 163 -2.45 -6.19 11.05
CA LEU A 163 -2.39 -5.61 9.71
C LEU A 163 -1.13 -6.04 8.95
N ARG A 164 -0.01 -6.12 9.65
CA ARG A 164 1.25 -6.52 9.04
C ARG A 164 1.18 -7.93 8.46
N ASP A 165 0.57 -8.86 9.18
CA ASP A 165 0.46 -10.25 8.74
C ASP A 165 -0.64 -10.44 7.69
N LYS A 166 -1.73 -9.69 7.80
CA LYS A 166 -2.88 -9.81 6.88
C LYS A 166 -2.68 -9.06 5.57
N PHE A 167 -2.11 -7.85 5.66
CA PHE A 167 -1.92 -6.94 4.51
C PHE A 167 -0.46 -6.77 4.12
N ALA A 168 0.47 -7.56 4.71
CA ALA A 168 1.86 -7.55 4.29
C ALA A 168 1.91 -7.80 2.78
N LEU A 169 2.23 -6.76 2.08
CA LEU A 169 2.63 -6.82 0.70
C LEU A 169 4.02 -7.44 0.76
N ASP A 170 4.23 -8.58 0.13
CA ASP A 170 5.53 -9.27 0.00
C ASP A 170 6.52 -8.41 -0.82
N CYS A 171 6.78 -7.19 -0.36
CA CYS A 171 7.51 -6.19 -1.13
C CYS A 171 8.95 -5.99 -0.70
N CYS A 172 9.47 -6.78 0.25
CA CYS A 172 10.81 -6.54 0.79
C CYS A 172 11.61 -7.81 1.06
N ASP A 173 11.52 -8.82 0.19
CA ASP A 173 12.55 -9.83 0.08
C ASP A 173 13.38 -9.58 -1.19
N GLY A 174 14.28 -8.57 -1.09
CA GLY A 174 15.28 -8.21 -2.07
C GLY A 174 16.59 -7.88 -1.40
#